data_8db009fbf25a633178e72b04ce5def25
#
_entry.id   8db009fbf25a633178e72b04ce5def25
#
_cell.length_a   1.000
_cell.length_b   1.000
_cell.length_c   1.000
_cell.angle_alpha   90.00
_cell.angle_beta   90.00
_cell.angle_gamma   90.00
#
_symmetry.space_group_name_H-M   'P 1'
#
loop_
_entity.id
_entity.type
_entity.pdbx_description
1 polymer ?
#
loop_
_entity_poly.entity_id
_entity_poly.type
_entity_poly.pdbx_seq_one_letter_code
_entity_poly.pdbx_strand_id
1 'polypeptide(L)'
;MARIRQELQSNRRMVRYLAGVLVASAAFAAGPVYEISGRILPRARASVVLFGASAPYSASTFVFPGSEFRFKKLQPGAYVLTIFIRGRGEARQPVEVGPATAGRHGRIFLTLRLKDSDFVLAAALDQHTVSAKQLAISPAARRDYREALKDLSKHNVDSAVRRLDDAVERAPQFSAAWNNLGTIAYQTGKYDRAEECFREALKQEPRSFEALVNLGGVLVTEQKLDEALDYNGQAVLARPNDALAQSQLGLTYYLIGSLDLATKHLEQAIEIDPLHFSHPQLVLFRIHLRQGNPNAAAGVLEDFLTRHPDWPWASNMRSTIVELRSR
;
A
#
# COMPACT_ATOMS: atom_id res chain seq x y z
N MET A 1 -31.53 11.46 16.76
CA MET A 1 -30.77 12.52 16.07
C MET A 1 -29.37 12.72 16.64
N ALA A 2 -29.14 12.85 17.96
CA ALA A 2 -27.79 12.98 18.54
C ALA A 2 -26.90 11.76 18.32
N ARG A 3 -27.43 10.53 18.44
CA ARG A 3 -26.72 9.26 18.21
C ARG A 3 -26.23 9.13 16.77
N ILE A 4 -27.04 9.51 15.79
CA ILE A 4 -26.69 9.47 14.36
C ILE A 4 -25.61 10.51 14.04
N ARG A 5 -25.64 11.71 14.66
CA ARG A 5 -24.57 12.70 14.51
C ARG A 5 -23.26 12.27 15.14
N GLN A 6 -23.30 11.56 16.26
CA GLN A 6 -22.13 11.03 16.92
C GLN A 6 -21.51 9.86 16.12
N GLU A 7 -22.31 9.02 15.48
CA GLU A 7 -21.85 7.97 14.55
C GLU A 7 -21.26 8.57 13.27
N LEU A 8 -21.84 9.63 12.69
CA LEU A 8 -21.31 10.34 11.53
C LEU A 8 -19.99 11.07 11.83
N GLN A 9 -19.84 11.63 13.03
CA GLN A 9 -18.56 12.23 13.45
C GLN A 9 -17.51 11.16 13.77
N SER A 10 -17.92 10.02 14.35
CA SER A 10 -17.07 8.83 14.53
C SER A 10 -16.63 8.27 13.19
N ASN A 11 -17.52 8.18 12.20
CA ASN A 11 -17.18 7.73 10.85
C ASN A 11 -16.19 8.68 10.15
N ARG A 12 -16.37 9.99 10.23
CA ARG A 12 -15.42 10.98 9.64
C ARG A 12 -14.04 10.92 10.31
N ARG A 13 -13.97 10.74 11.62
CA ARG A 13 -12.71 10.53 12.34
C ARG A 13 -12.07 9.19 11.95
N MET A 14 -12.86 8.16 11.71
CA MET A 14 -12.38 6.84 11.38
C MET A 14 -12.00 6.67 9.91
N VAL A 15 -12.71 7.29 8.96
CA VAL A 15 -12.28 7.32 7.55
C VAL A 15 -10.94 8.04 7.47
N ARG A 16 -10.77 9.15 8.21
CA ARG A 16 -9.45 9.77 8.41
C ARG A 16 -8.48 8.86 9.16
N TYR A 17 -8.96 7.94 9.98
CA TYR A 17 -8.14 7.00 10.73
C TYR A 17 -7.82 5.73 9.93
N LEU A 18 -8.73 5.17 9.15
CA LEU A 18 -8.49 4.05 8.24
C LEU A 18 -7.78 4.52 6.96
N ALA A 19 -8.09 5.73 6.46
CA ALA A 19 -7.27 6.43 5.49
C ALA A 19 -5.98 6.97 6.12
N GLY A 20 -5.99 7.36 7.39
CA GLY A 20 -4.86 7.89 8.14
C GLY A 20 -3.95 6.85 8.78
N VAL A 21 -4.31 5.56 8.79
CA VAL A 21 -3.35 4.47 8.95
C VAL A 21 -2.39 4.44 7.75
N LEU A 22 -2.82 4.99 6.61
CA LEU A 22 -1.94 5.31 5.49
C LEU A 22 -1.17 6.64 5.68
N VAL A 23 -1.60 7.52 6.60
CA VAL A 23 -0.96 8.82 6.84
C VAL A 23 -0.89 9.08 8.36
N ALA A 24 -0.12 8.27 9.07
CA ALA A 24 0.53 8.78 10.27
C ALA A 24 1.63 9.72 9.76
N SER A 25 1.31 11.00 9.55
CA SER A 25 2.31 12.06 9.47
C SER A 25 2.99 12.17 10.84
N ALA A 26 3.88 11.22 11.12
CA ALA A 26 4.86 11.39 12.17
C ALA A 26 5.75 12.56 11.71
N ALA A 27 5.67 13.67 12.41
CA ALA A 27 6.72 14.68 12.35
C ALA A 27 8.06 13.91 12.46
N PHE A 28 8.91 14.01 11.44
CA PHE A 28 10.19 13.33 11.37
C PHE A 28 11.16 13.92 12.41
N ALA A 29 10.96 13.57 13.68
CA ALA A 29 12.03 13.61 14.66
C ALA A 29 12.98 12.47 14.30
N ALA A 30 14.29 12.69 14.38
CA ALA A 30 15.32 11.70 14.13
C ALA A 30 15.14 10.51 15.09
N GLY A 31 14.32 9.56 14.67
CA GLY A 31 14.02 8.33 15.39
C GLY A 31 15.04 7.23 15.10
N PRO A 32 14.93 6.07 15.74
CA PRO A 32 15.79 4.94 15.45
C PRO A 32 15.67 4.54 13.97
N VAL A 33 16.81 4.25 13.35
CA VAL A 33 16.87 3.78 11.97
C VAL A 33 17.02 2.26 11.93
N TYR A 34 16.39 1.64 10.94
CA TYR A 34 16.31 0.20 10.77
C TYR A 34 17.02 -0.27 9.51
N GLU A 35 17.26 -1.57 9.44
CA GLU A 35 17.82 -2.25 8.29
C GLU A 35 16.97 -3.48 7.96
N ILE A 36 16.53 -3.62 6.72
CA ILE A 36 15.99 -4.86 6.18
C ILE A 36 17.09 -5.54 5.37
N SER A 37 17.32 -6.81 5.65
CA SER A 37 18.14 -7.71 4.81
C SER A 37 17.41 -9.02 4.61
N GLY A 38 17.77 -9.77 3.57
CA GLY A 38 17.12 -11.05 3.36
C GLY A 38 17.59 -11.77 2.11
N ARG A 39 17.05 -12.99 1.95
CA ARG A 39 17.34 -13.88 0.82
C ARG A 39 16.06 -14.38 0.16
N ILE A 40 16.17 -14.67 -1.13
CA ILE A 40 15.06 -15.19 -1.94
C ILE A 40 15.26 -16.69 -2.14
N LEU A 41 14.19 -17.47 -1.95
CA LEU A 41 14.12 -18.91 -2.20
C LEU A 41 12.94 -19.22 -3.13
N PRO A 42 13.12 -20.04 -4.18
CA PRO A 42 14.40 -20.61 -4.65
C PRO A 42 15.37 -19.54 -5.11
N ARG A 43 16.67 -19.83 -5.09
CA ARG A 43 17.73 -18.90 -5.46
C ARG A 43 17.59 -18.47 -6.92
N ALA A 44 17.40 -17.18 -7.15
CA ALA A 44 17.21 -16.61 -8.47
C ALA A 44 17.91 -15.27 -8.62
N ARG A 45 18.13 -14.83 -9.86
CA ARG A 45 18.44 -13.42 -10.16
C ARG A 45 17.15 -12.64 -10.06
N ALA A 46 17.15 -11.61 -9.23
CA ALA A 46 15.96 -10.79 -9.01
C ALA A 46 16.32 -9.30 -8.96
N SER A 47 15.42 -8.45 -9.41
CA SER A 47 15.37 -7.05 -9.02
C SER A 47 14.47 -6.94 -7.80
N VAL A 48 14.95 -6.31 -6.75
CA VAL A 48 14.20 -6.08 -5.51
C VAL A 48 14.07 -4.59 -5.30
N VAL A 49 12.83 -4.11 -5.18
CA VAL A 49 12.51 -2.71 -4.91
C VAL A 49 11.77 -2.64 -3.59
N LEU A 50 12.16 -1.72 -2.73
CA LEU A 50 11.47 -1.42 -1.49
C LEU A 50 10.78 -0.05 -1.61
N PHE A 51 9.47 -0.03 -1.49
CA PHE A 51 8.67 1.19 -1.45
C PHE A 51 8.13 1.43 -0.04
N GLY A 52 8.14 2.69 0.40
CA GLY A 52 7.40 3.10 1.58
C GLY A 52 5.91 3.14 1.30
N ALA A 53 5.11 2.44 2.09
CA ALA A 53 3.65 2.49 2.00
C ALA A 53 3.08 3.65 2.82
N SER A 54 3.69 3.96 3.97
CA SER A 54 3.24 5.02 4.89
C SER A 54 4.01 6.33 4.78
N ALA A 55 5.17 6.35 4.14
CA ALA A 55 6.01 7.54 3.98
C ALA A 55 6.81 7.48 2.67
N PRO A 56 7.14 8.63 2.05
CA PRO A 56 7.87 8.68 0.80
C PRO A 56 9.26 8.02 0.92
N TYR A 57 9.40 6.85 0.30
CA TYR A 57 10.65 6.11 0.21
C TYR A 57 10.66 5.20 -1.00
N SER A 58 11.77 5.12 -1.71
CA SER A 58 12.00 4.13 -2.76
C SER A 58 13.47 3.78 -2.85
N ALA A 59 13.79 2.50 -2.85
CA ALA A 59 15.16 2.00 -3.07
C ALA A 59 15.11 0.68 -3.83
N SER A 60 16.13 0.43 -4.66
CA SER A 60 16.22 -0.81 -5.44
C SER A 60 17.60 -1.44 -5.35
N THR A 61 17.65 -2.75 -5.49
CA THR A 61 18.87 -3.53 -5.55
C THR A 61 18.72 -4.74 -6.45
N PHE A 62 19.83 -5.26 -6.98
CA PHE A 62 19.85 -6.53 -7.69
C PHE A 62 20.40 -7.63 -6.79
N VAL A 63 19.77 -8.79 -6.84
CA VAL A 63 20.13 -9.97 -6.09
C VAL A 63 20.60 -11.06 -7.07
N PHE A 64 21.79 -11.61 -6.82
CA PHE A 64 22.31 -12.76 -7.52
C PHE A 64 21.96 -14.06 -6.76
N PRO A 65 21.92 -15.23 -7.43
CA PRO A 65 21.63 -16.49 -6.76
C PRO A 65 22.55 -16.75 -5.58
N GLY A 66 21.98 -16.81 -4.36
CA GLY A 66 22.73 -17.04 -3.12
C GLY A 66 23.22 -15.79 -2.40
N SER A 67 23.08 -14.60 -2.99
CA SER A 67 23.35 -13.33 -2.29
C SER A 67 22.11 -12.83 -1.53
N GLU A 68 22.32 -11.85 -0.66
CA GLU A 68 21.28 -11.18 0.12
C GLU A 68 20.99 -9.81 -0.44
N PHE A 69 19.72 -9.37 -0.35
CA PHE A 69 19.39 -7.95 -0.50
C PHE A 69 19.56 -7.22 0.83
N ARG A 70 19.74 -5.89 0.75
CA ARG A 70 19.87 -5.05 1.95
C ARG A 70 19.44 -3.63 1.70
N PHE A 71 18.56 -3.13 2.58
CA PHE A 71 18.11 -1.74 2.63
C PHE A 71 18.39 -1.18 4.01
N LYS A 72 19.02 0.00 4.08
CA LYS A 72 19.49 0.62 5.33
C LYS A 72 18.81 1.97 5.56
N LYS A 73 18.92 2.46 6.80
CA LYS A 73 18.42 3.78 7.23
C LYS A 73 16.92 3.93 7.03
N LEU A 74 16.18 2.86 7.25
CA LEU A 74 14.73 2.87 7.14
C LEU A 74 14.13 3.53 8.37
N GLN A 75 13.09 4.34 8.16
CA GLN A 75 12.24 4.87 9.23
C GLN A 75 11.21 3.81 9.66
N PRO A 76 10.66 3.88 10.88
CA PRO A 76 9.52 3.03 11.24
C PRO A 76 8.34 3.26 10.30
N GLY A 77 7.67 2.18 9.90
CA GLY A 77 6.48 2.26 9.05
C GLY A 77 6.28 1.03 8.18
N ALA A 78 5.20 1.07 7.39
CA ALA A 78 4.87 0.02 6.44
C ALA A 78 5.64 0.22 5.12
N TYR A 79 6.15 -0.88 4.59
CA TYR A 79 6.87 -0.95 3.32
C TYR A 79 6.34 -2.09 2.48
N VAL A 80 6.56 -2.03 1.17
CA VAL A 80 6.28 -3.12 0.23
C VAL A 80 7.57 -3.47 -0.51
N LEU A 81 8.00 -4.73 -0.38
CA LEU A 81 9.03 -5.33 -1.20
C LEU A 81 8.40 -5.84 -2.49
N THR A 82 8.85 -5.33 -3.61
CA THR A 82 8.49 -5.83 -4.93
C THR A 82 9.68 -6.60 -5.49
N ILE A 83 9.47 -7.87 -5.80
CA ILE A 83 10.49 -8.80 -6.28
C ILE A 83 10.15 -9.17 -7.73
N PHE A 84 10.98 -8.78 -8.67
CA PHE A 84 10.84 -9.16 -10.06
C PHE A 84 11.85 -10.24 -10.43
N ILE A 85 11.36 -11.38 -10.92
CA ILE A 85 12.17 -12.49 -11.45
C ILE A 85 11.82 -12.67 -12.93
N ARG A 86 12.85 -12.59 -13.79
CA ARG A 86 12.65 -12.75 -15.24
C ARG A 86 12.05 -14.14 -15.54
N GLY A 87 10.95 -14.14 -16.29
CA GLY A 87 10.21 -15.36 -16.66
C GLY A 87 9.20 -15.84 -15.62
N ARG A 88 9.18 -15.25 -14.41
CA ARG A 88 8.16 -15.56 -13.37
C ARG A 88 7.21 -14.38 -13.11
N GLY A 89 7.66 -13.14 -13.32
CA GLY A 89 6.87 -11.94 -13.08
C GLY A 89 7.24 -11.22 -11.81
N GLU A 90 6.27 -10.57 -11.19
CA GLU A 90 6.39 -9.73 -10.00
C GLU A 90 5.68 -10.37 -8.81
N ALA A 91 6.38 -10.45 -7.66
CA ALA A 91 5.80 -10.81 -6.37
C ALA A 91 5.92 -9.62 -5.42
N ARG A 92 4.91 -9.41 -4.58
CA ARG A 92 4.87 -8.33 -3.58
C ARG A 92 4.81 -8.91 -2.19
N GLN A 93 5.60 -8.34 -1.28
CA GLN A 93 5.66 -8.72 0.12
C GLN A 93 5.59 -7.46 0.99
N PRO A 94 4.52 -7.25 1.74
CA PRO A 94 4.48 -6.19 2.74
C PRO A 94 5.44 -6.50 3.88
N VAL A 95 6.05 -5.46 4.43
CA VAL A 95 6.99 -5.55 5.55
C VAL A 95 6.75 -4.38 6.48
N GLU A 96 6.50 -4.65 7.74
CA GLU A 96 6.45 -3.63 8.77
C GLU A 96 7.83 -3.45 9.41
N VAL A 97 8.27 -2.20 9.51
CA VAL A 97 9.57 -1.81 10.06
C VAL A 97 9.33 -1.04 11.36
N GLY A 98 9.81 -1.57 12.46
CA GLY A 98 9.62 -0.93 13.75
C GLY A 98 10.22 -1.72 14.92
N PRO A 99 10.05 -1.23 16.16
CA PRO A 99 10.58 -1.90 17.35
C PRO A 99 10.05 -3.32 17.54
N ALA A 100 8.78 -3.57 17.14
CA ALA A 100 8.11 -4.86 17.29
C ALA A 100 8.65 -5.93 16.32
N THR A 101 9.08 -5.51 15.13
CA THR A 101 9.53 -6.43 14.06
C THR A 101 11.05 -6.56 13.98
N ALA A 102 11.77 -5.58 14.54
CA ALA A 102 13.22 -5.57 14.47
C ALA A 102 13.83 -6.34 15.65
N GLY A 103 14.81 -7.17 15.32
CA GLY A 103 15.68 -7.81 16.31
C GLY A 103 16.71 -6.85 16.91
N ARG A 104 17.73 -7.41 17.58
CA ARG A 104 18.82 -6.62 18.16
C ARG A 104 19.45 -5.70 17.10
N HIS A 105 19.73 -4.46 17.49
CA HIS A 105 20.33 -3.43 16.64
C HIS A 105 19.47 -2.95 15.47
N GLY A 106 18.13 -3.04 15.57
CA GLY A 106 17.22 -2.55 14.53
C GLY A 106 17.26 -3.31 13.21
N ARG A 107 17.64 -4.61 13.23
CA ARG A 107 17.78 -5.43 12.03
C ARG A 107 16.59 -6.37 11.86
N ILE A 108 16.07 -6.41 10.64
CA ILE A 108 15.02 -7.33 10.19
C ILE A 108 15.63 -8.24 9.13
N PHE A 109 15.57 -9.56 9.34
CA PHE A 109 16.05 -10.52 8.37
C PHE A 109 14.89 -11.34 7.80
N LEU A 110 14.73 -11.30 6.47
CA LEU A 110 13.64 -11.96 5.76
C LEU A 110 14.15 -13.17 4.97
N THR A 111 13.42 -14.25 5.02
CA THR A 111 13.61 -15.39 4.11
C THR A 111 12.36 -15.49 3.24
N LEU A 112 12.41 -14.93 2.05
CA LEU A 112 11.30 -14.90 1.10
C LEU A 112 11.22 -16.24 0.36
N ARG A 113 10.26 -17.07 0.74
CA ARG A 113 9.98 -18.35 0.08
C ARG A 113 8.88 -18.16 -0.95
N LEU A 114 9.28 -17.82 -2.18
CA LEU A 114 8.36 -17.47 -3.25
C LEU A 114 7.91 -18.73 -4.01
N LYS A 115 6.59 -18.95 -4.04
CA LYS A 115 5.92 -19.97 -4.85
C LYS A 115 5.53 -19.36 -6.21
N ASP A 116 5.16 -20.20 -7.18
CA ASP A 116 4.68 -19.70 -8.48
C ASP A 116 3.37 -18.92 -8.36
N SER A 117 2.52 -19.28 -7.39
CA SER A 117 1.28 -18.55 -7.07
C SER A 117 1.49 -17.14 -6.55
N ASP A 118 2.66 -16.82 -6.01
CA ASP A 118 2.96 -15.48 -5.45
C ASP A 118 3.32 -14.48 -6.56
N PHE A 119 3.62 -15.00 -7.74
CA PHE A 119 3.92 -14.15 -8.88
C PHE A 119 2.66 -13.83 -9.66
N VAL A 120 2.37 -12.55 -9.74
CA VAL A 120 1.53 -12.07 -10.81
C VAL A 120 2.41 -12.19 -12.05
N LEU A 121 2.18 -13.25 -12.82
CA LEU A 121 2.61 -13.23 -14.23
C LEU A 121 2.12 -11.89 -14.71
N ALA A 122 3.08 -11.03 -15.05
CA ALA A 122 2.71 -9.84 -15.74
C ALA A 122 1.88 -10.32 -16.92
N ALA A 123 0.60 -10.10 -16.84
CA ALA A 123 -0.33 -10.11 -17.98
C ALA A 123 0.05 -9.08 -19.06
N ALA A 124 0.95 -8.75 -18.79
CA ALA A 124 2.22 -8.21 -18.87
C ALA A 124 3.08 -8.74 -20.00
N LEU A 125 2.77 -9.73 -20.63
CA LEU A 125 3.33 -10.00 -21.95
C LEU A 125 2.74 -9.05 -22.99
N ASP A 126 1.63 -8.45 -22.76
CA ASP A 126 1.20 -7.22 -23.46
C ASP A 126 2.03 -5.98 -23.11
N GLN A 127 2.75 -5.97 -22.02
CA GLN A 127 3.65 -4.87 -21.61
C GLN A 127 5.04 -4.96 -22.27
N HIS A 128 5.33 -5.95 -23.07
CA HIS A 128 6.53 -5.94 -23.90
C HIS A 128 6.39 -5.08 -25.17
N THR A 129 5.20 -4.62 -25.48
CA THR A 129 5.02 -3.45 -26.35
C THR A 129 5.32 -2.20 -25.53
N VAL A 130 6.60 -1.82 -25.48
CA VAL A 130 6.97 -0.48 -25.03
C VAL A 130 6.18 0.49 -25.89
N SER A 131 5.23 1.21 -25.31
CA SER A 131 4.39 2.11 -26.08
C SER A 131 5.26 3.15 -26.77
N ALA A 132 4.88 3.62 -27.96
CA ALA A 132 5.60 4.69 -28.63
C ALA A 132 5.77 5.92 -27.71
N LYS A 133 4.79 6.18 -26.83
CA LYS A 133 4.85 7.20 -25.77
C LYS A 133 5.99 6.96 -24.80
N GLN A 134 6.22 5.72 -24.34
CA GLN A 134 7.32 5.40 -23.43
C GLN A 134 8.68 5.48 -24.13
N LEU A 135 8.75 5.13 -25.42
CA LEU A 135 9.98 5.32 -26.23
C LEU A 135 10.32 6.80 -26.40
N ALA A 136 9.31 7.65 -26.49
CA ALA A 136 9.47 9.10 -26.65
C ALA A 136 9.90 9.85 -25.37
N ILE A 137 10.03 9.17 -24.22
CA ILE A 137 10.54 9.80 -23.00
C ILE A 137 12.01 10.11 -23.18
N SER A 138 12.34 11.40 -23.08
CA SER A 138 13.72 11.89 -23.27
C SER A 138 14.71 11.29 -22.27
N PRO A 139 15.99 11.11 -22.65
CA PRO A 139 17.03 10.67 -21.72
C PRO A 139 17.17 11.59 -20.48
N ALA A 140 16.90 12.88 -20.65
CA ALA A 140 16.91 13.85 -19.55
C ALA A 140 15.80 13.57 -18.55
N ALA A 141 14.53 13.41 -18.97
CA ALA A 141 13.43 13.06 -18.09
C ALA A 141 13.65 11.73 -17.36
N ARG A 142 14.22 10.72 -18.07
CA ARG A 142 14.58 9.44 -17.43
C ARG A 142 15.68 9.60 -16.38
N ARG A 143 16.61 10.51 -16.58
CA ARG A 143 17.66 10.81 -15.59
C ARG A 143 17.05 11.51 -14.38
N ASP A 144 16.23 12.53 -14.58
CA ASP A 144 15.57 13.26 -13.50
C ASP A 144 14.72 12.31 -12.64
N TYR A 145 13.94 11.43 -13.26
CA TYR A 145 13.20 10.39 -12.59
C TYR A 145 14.09 9.44 -11.74
N ARG A 146 15.20 8.96 -12.30
CA ARG A 146 16.13 8.09 -11.53
C ARG A 146 16.77 8.80 -10.34
N GLU A 147 17.16 10.06 -10.52
CA GLU A 147 17.74 10.85 -9.43
C GLU A 147 16.66 11.16 -8.37
N ALA A 148 15.38 11.36 -8.76
CA ALA A 148 14.29 11.48 -7.81
C ALA A 148 14.12 10.22 -6.94
N LEU A 149 14.14 9.03 -7.53
CA LEU A 149 14.09 7.76 -6.76
C LEU A 149 15.29 7.63 -5.81
N LYS A 150 16.46 8.09 -6.22
CA LYS A 150 17.66 8.11 -5.38
C LYS A 150 17.53 9.11 -4.23
N ASP A 151 16.91 10.27 -4.47
CA ASP A 151 16.61 11.24 -3.42
C ASP A 151 15.59 10.67 -2.41
N LEU A 152 14.56 9.96 -2.86
CA LEU A 152 13.62 9.24 -1.98
C LEU A 152 14.32 8.20 -1.10
N SER A 153 15.31 7.47 -1.64
CA SER A 153 16.09 6.51 -0.86
C SER A 153 16.94 7.14 0.24
N LYS A 154 17.13 8.47 0.16
CA LYS A 154 17.82 9.29 1.15
C LYS A 154 16.88 10.14 2.01
N HIS A 155 15.57 9.95 1.87
CA HIS A 155 14.51 10.75 2.49
C HIS A 155 14.53 12.24 2.11
N ASN A 156 15.12 12.59 0.95
CA ASN A 156 15.15 13.95 0.42
C ASN A 156 13.88 14.23 -0.41
N VAL A 157 12.72 14.25 0.24
CA VAL A 157 11.41 14.30 -0.42
C VAL A 157 11.26 15.55 -1.30
N ASP A 158 11.65 16.72 -0.81
CA ASP A 158 11.51 17.98 -1.57
C ASP A 158 12.37 17.98 -2.84
N SER A 159 13.56 17.40 -2.79
CA SER A 159 14.41 17.24 -3.97
C SER A 159 13.81 16.25 -4.97
N ALA A 160 13.25 15.15 -4.47
CA ALA A 160 12.59 14.16 -5.30
C ALA A 160 11.38 14.75 -6.03
N VAL A 161 10.54 15.53 -5.35
CA VAL A 161 9.40 16.22 -5.95
C VAL A 161 9.83 17.14 -7.07
N ARG A 162 10.81 18.04 -6.84
CA ARG A 162 11.32 18.94 -7.90
C ARG A 162 11.81 18.18 -9.12
N ARG A 163 12.55 17.08 -8.92
CA ARG A 163 13.06 16.27 -10.05
C ARG A 163 11.95 15.53 -10.78
N LEU A 164 10.91 15.10 -10.08
CA LEU A 164 9.73 14.49 -10.71
C LEU A 164 8.93 15.52 -11.49
N ASP A 165 8.78 16.75 -10.96
CA ASP A 165 8.15 17.87 -11.68
C ASP A 165 8.96 18.19 -12.96
N ASP A 166 10.29 18.29 -12.89
CA ASP A 166 11.14 18.46 -14.08
C ASP A 166 10.96 17.30 -15.08
N ALA A 167 10.81 16.08 -14.60
CA ALA A 167 10.63 14.90 -15.44
C ALA A 167 9.30 14.94 -16.21
N VAL A 168 8.20 15.31 -15.56
CA VAL A 168 6.88 15.41 -16.21
C VAL A 168 6.74 16.66 -17.07
N GLU A 169 7.41 17.75 -16.74
CA GLU A 169 7.49 18.93 -17.60
C GLU A 169 8.19 18.61 -18.93
N ARG A 170 9.32 17.89 -18.88
CA ARG A 170 10.08 17.44 -20.07
C ARG A 170 9.41 16.33 -20.86
N ALA A 171 8.60 15.52 -20.20
CA ALA A 171 7.92 14.36 -20.78
C ALA A 171 6.55 14.16 -20.10
N PRO A 172 5.52 14.93 -20.49
CA PRO A 172 4.17 14.82 -19.93
C PRO A 172 3.56 13.40 -20.05
N GLN A 173 4.04 12.60 -21.00
CA GLN A 173 3.64 11.20 -21.18
C GLN A 173 4.28 10.22 -20.18
N PHE A 174 5.10 10.68 -19.25
CA PHE A 174 5.78 9.82 -18.28
C PHE A 174 4.88 9.43 -17.11
N SER A 175 3.98 8.47 -17.35
CA SER A 175 2.98 7.96 -16.38
C SER A 175 3.60 7.60 -15.02
N ALA A 176 4.72 6.88 -15.00
CA ALA A 176 5.38 6.49 -13.75
C ALA A 176 5.86 7.69 -12.91
N ALA A 177 6.28 8.80 -13.54
CA ALA A 177 6.67 10.00 -12.82
C ALA A 177 5.46 10.70 -12.20
N TRP A 178 4.35 10.80 -12.94
CA TRP A 178 3.07 11.27 -12.42
C TRP A 178 2.57 10.43 -11.25
N ASN A 179 2.60 9.10 -11.38
CA ASN A 179 2.19 8.20 -10.30
C ASN A 179 3.05 8.41 -9.02
N ASN A 180 4.37 8.59 -9.16
CA ASN A 180 5.22 8.86 -8.00
C ASN A 180 4.96 10.23 -7.37
N LEU A 181 4.70 11.28 -8.14
CA LEU A 181 4.26 12.58 -7.62
C LEU A 181 2.96 12.45 -6.83
N GLY A 182 1.98 11.72 -7.40
CA GLY A 182 0.71 11.44 -6.73
C GLY A 182 0.90 10.69 -5.42
N THR A 183 1.76 9.68 -5.41
CA THR A 183 2.05 8.90 -4.19
C THR A 183 2.67 9.76 -3.10
N ILE A 184 3.65 10.60 -3.44
CA ILE A 184 4.27 11.54 -2.49
C ILE A 184 3.25 12.56 -1.99
N ALA A 185 2.42 13.10 -2.88
CA ALA A 185 1.37 14.06 -2.53
C ALA A 185 0.36 13.42 -1.56
N TYR A 186 -0.10 12.20 -1.82
CA TYR A 186 -0.97 11.44 -0.94
C TYR A 186 -0.36 11.24 0.45
N GLN A 187 0.87 10.73 0.51
CA GLN A 187 1.59 10.46 1.75
C GLN A 187 1.91 11.73 2.57
N THR A 188 1.93 12.89 1.91
CA THR A 188 2.10 14.20 2.57
C THR A 188 0.77 14.94 2.82
N GLY A 189 -0.38 14.28 2.61
CA GLY A 189 -1.71 14.83 2.89
C GLY A 189 -2.22 15.84 1.87
N LYS A 190 -1.57 15.97 0.71
CA LYS A 190 -1.97 16.86 -0.39
C LYS A 190 -2.89 16.12 -1.36
N TYR A 191 -4.10 15.79 -0.91
CA TYR A 191 -5.00 14.87 -1.63
C TYR A 191 -5.42 15.38 -3.01
N ASP A 192 -5.79 16.65 -3.14
CA ASP A 192 -6.15 17.26 -4.44
C ASP A 192 -5.01 17.10 -5.46
N ARG A 193 -3.76 17.36 -5.04
CA ARG A 193 -2.59 17.18 -5.90
C ARG A 193 -2.33 15.70 -6.23
N ALA A 194 -2.59 14.81 -5.29
CA ALA A 194 -2.47 13.36 -5.51
C ALA A 194 -3.46 12.89 -6.57
N GLU A 195 -4.73 13.31 -6.46
CA GLU A 195 -5.77 12.99 -7.44
C GLU A 195 -5.38 13.48 -8.83
N GLU A 196 -4.98 14.75 -8.97
CA GLU A 196 -4.52 15.34 -10.22
C GLU A 196 -3.41 14.50 -10.86
N CYS A 197 -2.37 14.16 -10.08
CA CYS A 197 -1.23 13.40 -10.59
C CYS A 197 -1.62 11.98 -11.02
N PHE A 198 -2.48 11.30 -10.27
CA PHE A 198 -2.93 9.95 -10.65
C PHE A 198 -3.84 9.97 -11.88
N ARG A 199 -4.68 10.99 -12.04
CA ARG A 199 -5.49 11.18 -13.26
C ARG A 199 -4.60 11.44 -14.49
N GLU A 200 -3.55 12.26 -14.36
CA GLU A 200 -2.58 12.45 -15.44
C GLU A 200 -1.81 11.15 -15.76
N ALA A 201 -1.44 10.35 -14.75
CA ALA A 201 -0.84 9.04 -14.98
C ALA A 201 -1.76 8.13 -15.79
N LEU A 202 -3.05 8.05 -15.44
CA LEU A 202 -4.05 7.23 -16.14
C LEU A 202 -4.39 7.75 -17.54
N LYS A 203 -4.34 9.06 -17.78
CA LYS A 203 -4.51 9.66 -19.10
C LYS A 203 -3.38 9.20 -20.05
N GLN A 204 -2.19 9.00 -19.54
CA GLN A 204 -1.06 8.51 -20.33
C GLN A 204 -1.07 6.98 -20.46
N GLU A 205 -1.44 6.27 -19.39
CA GLU A 205 -1.47 4.82 -19.30
C GLU A 205 -2.76 4.33 -18.60
N PRO A 206 -3.88 4.22 -19.37
CA PRO A 206 -5.22 3.97 -18.78
C PRO A 206 -5.37 2.65 -18.03
N ARG A 207 -4.45 1.70 -18.23
CA ARG A 207 -4.45 0.39 -17.55
C ARG A 207 -3.34 0.27 -16.50
N SER A 208 -2.71 1.37 -16.09
CA SER A 208 -1.72 1.36 -15.02
C SER A 208 -2.37 0.93 -13.70
N PHE A 209 -2.06 -0.30 -13.27
CA PHE A 209 -2.60 -0.84 -12.02
C PHE A 209 -2.27 0.06 -10.84
N GLU A 210 -1.03 0.51 -10.74
CA GLU A 210 -0.55 1.36 -9.66
C GLU A 210 -1.35 2.69 -9.59
N ALA A 211 -1.59 3.30 -10.74
CA ALA A 211 -2.36 4.54 -10.79
C ALA A 211 -3.86 4.32 -10.50
N LEU A 212 -4.44 3.19 -10.96
CA LEU A 212 -5.83 2.81 -10.65
C LEU A 212 -6.04 2.64 -9.14
N VAL A 213 -5.22 1.82 -8.48
CA VAL A 213 -5.35 1.52 -7.06
C VAL A 213 -5.07 2.76 -6.20
N ASN A 214 -4.10 3.58 -6.60
CA ASN A 214 -3.75 4.80 -5.88
C ASN A 214 -4.87 5.87 -6.02
N LEU A 215 -5.41 6.07 -7.21
CA LEU A 215 -6.53 6.99 -7.43
C LEU A 215 -7.77 6.55 -6.65
N GLY A 216 -8.10 5.26 -6.69
CA GLY A 216 -9.21 4.71 -5.90
C GLY A 216 -9.06 5.01 -4.41
N GLY A 217 -7.86 4.87 -3.84
CA GLY A 217 -7.55 5.19 -2.45
C GLY A 217 -7.70 6.67 -2.11
N VAL A 218 -7.26 7.58 -3.00
CA VAL A 218 -7.46 9.03 -2.83
C VAL A 218 -8.95 9.37 -2.83
N LEU A 219 -9.70 8.86 -3.80
CA LEU A 219 -11.13 9.12 -3.95
C LEU A 219 -11.94 8.62 -2.74
N VAL A 220 -11.55 7.48 -2.14
CA VAL A 220 -12.11 7.04 -0.85
C VAL A 220 -11.84 8.06 0.25
N THR A 221 -10.61 8.58 0.33
CA THR A 221 -10.23 9.57 1.33
C THR A 221 -11.01 10.87 1.18
N GLU A 222 -11.29 11.26 -0.05
CA GLU A 222 -12.07 12.46 -0.40
C GLU A 222 -13.59 12.24 -0.39
N GLN A 223 -14.05 11.02 -0.06
CA GLN A 223 -15.46 10.62 -0.04
C GLN A 223 -16.15 10.68 -1.42
N LYS A 224 -15.40 10.60 -2.51
CA LYS A 224 -15.90 10.49 -3.89
C LYS A 224 -16.16 9.01 -4.20
N LEU A 225 -17.15 8.43 -3.50
CA LEU A 225 -17.30 6.98 -3.41
C LEU A 225 -17.72 6.30 -4.71
N ASP A 226 -18.52 6.95 -5.55
CA ASP A 226 -18.94 6.40 -6.84
C ASP A 226 -17.74 6.25 -7.78
N GLU A 227 -16.91 7.29 -7.91
CA GLU A 227 -15.69 7.22 -8.68
C GLU A 227 -14.68 6.22 -8.08
N ALA A 228 -14.56 6.19 -6.75
CA ALA A 228 -13.71 5.23 -6.06
C ALA A 228 -14.11 3.79 -6.37
N LEU A 229 -15.41 3.51 -6.47
CA LEU A 229 -15.93 2.18 -6.83
C LEU A 229 -15.48 1.78 -8.24
N ASP A 230 -15.57 2.70 -9.19
CA ASP A 230 -15.15 2.45 -10.58
C ASP A 230 -13.65 2.15 -10.67
N TYR A 231 -12.80 2.99 -10.08
CA TYR A 231 -11.35 2.80 -10.16
C TYR A 231 -10.85 1.59 -9.35
N ASN A 232 -11.38 1.37 -8.15
CA ASN A 232 -11.05 0.19 -7.34
C ASN A 232 -11.56 -1.10 -8.00
N GLY A 233 -12.72 -1.06 -8.64
CA GLY A 233 -13.23 -2.17 -9.46
C GLY A 233 -12.29 -2.50 -10.62
N GLN A 234 -11.83 -1.51 -11.37
CA GLN A 234 -10.85 -1.69 -12.45
C GLN A 234 -9.51 -2.24 -11.93
N ALA A 235 -9.05 -1.78 -10.75
CA ALA A 235 -7.82 -2.30 -10.13
C ALA A 235 -7.96 -3.79 -9.78
N VAL A 236 -9.09 -4.20 -9.18
CA VAL A 236 -9.36 -5.62 -8.89
C VAL A 236 -9.46 -6.45 -10.17
N LEU A 237 -10.09 -5.94 -11.23
CA LEU A 237 -10.13 -6.63 -12.54
C LEU A 237 -8.74 -6.79 -13.15
N ALA A 238 -7.86 -5.80 -12.99
CA ALA A 238 -6.49 -5.85 -13.49
C ALA A 238 -5.61 -6.85 -12.70
N ARG A 239 -5.76 -6.89 -11.37
CA ARG A 239 -5.02 -7.81 -10.48
C ARG A 239 -5.95 -8.36 -9.38
N PRO A 240 -6.70 -9.44 -9.66
CA PRO A 240 -7.66 -10.01 -8.70
C PRO A 240 -7.02 -10.51 -7.40
N ASN A 241 -5.75 -10.91 -7.45
CA ASN A 241 -4.99 -11.42 -6.32
C ASN A 241 -4.06 -10.36 -5.70
N ASP A 242 -4.45 -9.09 -5.73
CA ASP A 242 -3.75 -8.02 -5.01
C ASP A 242 -4.53 -7.63 -3.76
N ALA A 243 -3.91 -7.79 -2.58
CA ALA A 243 -4.56 -7.55 -1.29
C ALA A 243 -4.96 -6.09 -1.09
N LEU A 244 -4.17 -5.12 -1.63
CA LEU A 244 -4.50 -3.70 -1.54
C LEU A 244 -5.75 -3.37 -2.36
N ALA A 245 -5.81 -3.84 -3.61
CA ALA A 245 -6.96 -3.62 -4.48
C ALA A 245 -8.23 -4.21 -3.87
N GLN A 246 -8.17 -5.47 -3.39
CA GLN A 246 -9.30 -6.12 -2.71
C GLN A 246 -9.73 -5.36 -1.44
N SER A 247 -8.76 -4.93 -0.62
CA SER A 247 -9.05 -4.20 0.61
C SER A 247 -9.68 -2.84 0.33
N GLN A 248 -9.21 -2.10 -0.67
CA GLN A 248 -9.78 -0.80 -1.03
C GLN A 248 -11.18 -0.93 -1.62
N LEU A 249 -11.42 -1.93 -2.47
CA LEU A 249 -12.75 -2.20 -3.00
C LEU A 249 -13.72 -2.59 -1.87
N GLY A 250 -13.28 -3.45 -0.96
CA GLY A 250 -14.04 -3.82 0.23
C GLY A 250 -14.36 -2.63 1.14
N LEU A 251 -13.39 -1.74 1.39
CA LEU A 251 -13.61 -0.50 2.13
C LEU A 251 -14.60 0.43 1.41
N THR A 252 -14.51 0.53 0.09
CA THR A 252 -15.45 1.34 -0.72
C THR A 252 -16.87 0.81 -0.59
N TYR A 253 -17.08 -0.50 -0.72
CA TYR A 253 -18.40 -1.13 -0.50
C TYR A 253 -18.93 -0.93 0.92
N TYR A 254 -18.04 -1.00 1.94
CA TYR A 254 -18.43 -0.72 3.33
C TYR A 254 -18.96 0.70 3.50
N LEU A 255 -18.29 1.68 2.90
CA LEU A 255 -18.67 3.11 2.98
C LEU A 255 -19.96 3.41 2.24
N ILE A 256 -20.22 2.74 1.13
CA ILE A 256 -21.49 2.81 0.38
C ILE A 256 -22.62 2.09 1.13
N GLY A 257 -22.31 1.16 2.03
CA GLY A 257 -23.27 0.39 2.81
C GLY A 257 -23.58 -1.00 2.25
N SER A 258 -22.90 -1.44 1.21
CA SER A 258 -23.02 -2.79 0.61
C SER A 258 -22.20 -3.81 1.40
N LEU A 259 -22.69 -4.15 2.62
CA LEU A 259 -21.92 -4.92 3.61
C LEU A 259 -21.52 -6.32 3.14
N ASP A 260 -22.34 -7.01 2.37
CA ASP A 260 -22.03 -8.36 1.88
C ASP A 260 -20.88 -8.34 0.86
N LEU A 261 -20.88 -7.37 -0.07
CA LEU A 261 -19.78 -7.19 -1.01
C LEU A 261 -18.51 -6.73 -0.29
N ALA A 262 -18.65 -5.84 0.70
CA ALA A 262 -17.53 -5.41 1.53
C ALA A 262 -16.89 -6.61 2.23
N THR A 263 -17.69 -7.46 2.88
CA THR A 263 -17.21 -8.68 3.57
C THR A 263 -16.44 -9.56 2.60
N LYS A 264 -17.03 -9.90 1.44
CA LYS A 264 -16.39 -10.75 0.44
C LYS A 264 -14.99 -10.26 0.03
N HIS A 265 -14.87 -8.98 -0.31
CA HIS A 265 -13.60 -8.42 -0.78
C HIS A 265 -12.55 -8.27 0.35
N LEU A 266 -13.00 -7.95 1.57
CA LEU A 266 -12.11 -7.87 2.73
C LEU A 266 -11.59 -9.25 3.16
N GLU A 267 -12.44 -10.29 3.16
CA GLU A 267 -12.03 -11.67 3.41
C GLU A 267 -11.03 -12.13 2.35
N GLN A 268 -11.25 -11.82 1.09
CA GLN A 268 -10.31 -12.12 0.01
C GLN A 268 -8.97 -11.41 0.20
N ALA A 269 -8.98 -10.15 0.65
CA ALA A 269 -7.73 -9.43 0.98
C ALA A 269 -6.96 -10.12 2.11
N ILE A 270 -7.66 -10.61 3.15
CA ILE A 270 -7.05 -11.34 4.29
C ILE A 270 -6.50 -12.70 3.83
N GLU A 271 -7.22 -13.40 2.95
CA GLU A 271 -6.75 -14.68 2.39
C GLU A 271 -5.47 -14.51 1.59
N ILE A 272 -5.39 -13.46 0.77
CA ILE A 272 -4.19 -13.14 -0.03
C ILE A 272 -3.02 -12.75 0.86
N ASP A 273 -3.26 -11.84 1.82
CA ASP A 273 -2.23 -11.32 2.72
C ASP A 273 -2.80 -10.98 4.11
N PRO A 274 -2.74 -11.92 5.05
CA PRO A 274 -3.29 -11.73 6.39
C PRO A 274 -2.61 -10.63 7.22
N LEU A 275 -1.41 -10.20 6.83
CA LEU A 275 -0.62 -9.17 7.50
C LEU A 275 -0.61 -7.84 6.73
N HIS A 276 -1.48 -7.71 5.73
CA HIS A 276 -1.49 -6.53 4.88
C HIS A 276 -1.71 -5.24 5.69
N PHE A 277 -0.90 -4.23 5.40
CA PHE A 277 -0.86 -2.95 6.13
C PHE A 277 -2.19 -2.16 6.10
N SER A 278 -3.13 -2.48 5.22
CA SER A 278 -4.48 -1.86 5.21
C SER A 278 -5.38 -2.40 6.31
N HIS A 279 -4.97 -3.48 7.01
CA HIS A 279 -5.69 -4.10 8.12
C HIS A 279 -7.19 -4.34 7.84
N PRO A 280 -7.54 -5.10 6.77
CA PRO A 280 -8.93 -5.33 6.37
C PRO A 280 -9.79 -5.94 7.49
N GLN A 281 -9.16 -6.64 8.46
CA GLN A 281 -9.82 -7.17 9.65
C GLN A 281 -10.53 -6.09 10.47
N LEU A 282 -9.98 -4.87 10.54
CA LEU A 282 -10.59 -3.79 11.31
C LEU A 282 -11.88 -3.26 10.68
N VAL A 283 -12.00 -3.36 9.36
CA VAL A 283 -13.25 -3.05 8.65
C VAL A 283 -14.27 -4.17 8.82
N LEU A 284 -13.85 -5.44 8.71
CA LEU A 284 -14.70 -6.61 8.97
C LEU A 284 -15.27 -6.60 10.40
N PHE A 285 -14.46 -6.31 11.39
CA PHE A 285 -14.92 -6.13 12.76
C PHE A 285 -16.12 -5.17 12.85
N ARG A 286 -16.05 -4.04 12.15
CA ARG A 286 -17.15 -3.05 12.14
C ARG A 286 -18.36 -3.52 11.37
N ILE A 287 -18.18 -4.26 10.30
CA ILE A 287 -19.28 -4.87 9.55
C ILE A 287 -20.06 -5.81 10.47
N HIS A 288 -19.37 -6.71 11.18
CA HIS A 288 -20.03 -7.63 12.11
C HIS A 288 -20.76 -6.93 13.26
N LEU A 289 -20.20 -5.83 13.78
CA LEU A 289 -20.92 -5.01 14.77
C LEU A 289 -22.19 -4.37 14.19
N ARG A 290 -22.14 -3.86 12.96
CA ARG A 290 -23.34 -3.29 12.29
C ARG A 290 -24.41 -4.33 12.01
N GLN A 291 -24.00 -5.56 11.76
CA GLN A 291 -24.90 -6.71 11.52
C GLN A 291 -25.44 -7.34 12.81
N GLY A 292 -25.01 -6.86 13.99
CA GLY A 292 -25.43 -7.43 15.28
C GLY A 292 -24.79 -8.79 15.60
N ASN A 293 -23.62 -9.09 15.04
CA ASN A 293 -22.89 -10.34 15.20
C ASN A 293 -21.68 -10.17 16.15
N PRO A 294 -21.88 -9.99 17.49
CA PRO A 294 -20.81 -9.69 18.40
C PRO A 294 -19.74 -10.80 18.49
N ASN A 295 -20.15 -12.06 18.37
CA ASN A 295 -19.23 -13.19 18.41
C ASN A 295 -18.29 -13.22 17.20
N ALA A 296 -18.79 -12.94 16.00
CA ALA A 296 -17.96 -12.82 14.79
C ALA A 296 -17.01 -11.63 14.90
N ALA A 297 -17.51 -10.48 15.39
CA ALA A 297 -16.68 -9.30 15.64
C ALA A 297 -15.53 -9.60 16.61
N ALA A 298 -15.80 -10.30 17.71
CA ALA A 298 -14.78 -10.72 18.67
C ALA A 298 -13.72 -11.63 18.01
N GLY A 299 -14.15 -12.62 17.22
CA GLY A 299 -13.24 -13.54 16.53
C GLY A 299 -12.31 -12.83 15.54
N VAL A 300 -12.80 -11.83 14.81
CA VAL A 300 -11.95 -11.03 13.91
C VAL A 300 -10.89 -10.23 14.67
N LEU A 301 -11.24 -9.64 15.84
CA LEU A 301 -10.26 -8.95 16.66
C LEU A 301 -9.24 -9.90 17.31
N GLU A 302 -9.66 -11.10 17.69
CA GLU A 302 -8.76 -12.15 18.22
C GLU A 302 -7.72 -12.57 17.15
N ASP A 303 -8.16 -12.83 15.90
CA ASP A 303 -7.26 -13.12 14.79
C ASP A 303 -6.30 -11.95 14.52
N PHE A 304 -6.83 -10.73 14.48
CA PHE A 304 -6.00 -9.52 14.30
C PHE A 304 -4.93 -9.41 15.38
N LEU A 305 -5.27 -9.53 16.66
CA LEU A 305 -4.32 -9.42 17.78
C LEU A 305 -3.32 -10.59 17.84
N THR A 306 -3.69 -11.75 17.34
CA THR A 306 -2.76 -12.89 17.19
C THR A 306 -1.65 -12.57 16.19
N ARG A 307 -1.99 -11.84 15.14
CA ARG A 307 -1.06 -11.43 14.09
C ARG A 307 -0.29 -10.15 14.42
N HIS A 308 -0.90 -9.28 15.23
CA HIS A 308 -0.37 -7.97 15.64
C HIS A 308 -0.35 -7.84 17.17
N PRO A 309 0.44 -8.68 17.90
CA PRO A 309 0.42 -8.73 19.37
C PRO A 309 0.81 -7.41 20.02
N ASP A 310 1.67 -6.63 19.38
CA ASP A 310 2.21 -5.35 19.87
C ASP A 310 1.44 -4.14 19.32
N TRP A 311 0.20 -4.36 18.85
CA TRP A 311 -0.64 -3.26 18.36
C TRP A 311 -0.84 -2.20 19.47
N PRO A 312 -0.72 -0.89 19.14
CA PRO A 312 -0.76 0.16 20.17
C PRO A 312 -1.99 0.14 21.10
N TRP A 313 -3.12 -0.34 20.59
CA TRP A 313 -4.37 -0.47 21.35
C TRP A 313 -4.78 -1.92 21.64
N ALA A 314 -3.83 -2.83 21.66
CA ALA A 314 -4.10 -4.25 21.91
C ALA A 314 -4.83 -4.49 23.25
N SER A 315 -4.48 -3.75 24.29
CA SER A 315 -5.16 -3.84 25.59
C SER A 315 -6.64 -3.47 25.50
N ASN A 316 -6.96 -2.35 24.84
CA ASN A 316 -8.34 -1.90 24.64
C ASN A 316 -9.14 -2.91 23.79
N MET A 317 -8.52 -3.45 22.74
CA MET A 317 -9.16 -4.46 21.91
C MET A 317 -9.44 -5.75 22.69
N ARG A 318 -8.53 -6.20 23.56
CA ARG A 318 -8.78 -7.37 24.45
C ARG A 318 -9.96 -7.12 25.38
N SER A 319 -10.09 -5.94 25.96
CA SER A 319 -11.25 -5.57 26.78
C SER A 319 -12.54 -5.59 25.95
N THR A 320 -12.50 -5.07 24.71
CA THR A 320 -13.65 -5.11 23.77
C THR A 320 -14.05 -6.55 23.45
N ILE A 321 -13.11 -7.45 23.22
CA ILE A 321 -13.38 -8.88 22.95
C ILE A 321 -14.12 -9.51 24.11
N VAL A 322 -13.68 -9.28 25.37
CA VAL A 322 -14.34 -9.80 26.57
C VAL A 322 -15.79 -9.30 26.66
N GLU A 323 -16.01 -8.01 26.42
CA GLU A 323 -17.36 -7.42 26.44
C GLU A 323 -18.26 -8.03 25.36
N LEU A 324 -17.74 -8.24 24.15
CA LEU A 324 -18.51 -8.81 23.04
C LEU A 324 -18.87 -10.29 23.28
N ARG A 325 -18.01 -11.05 23.94
CA ARG A 325 -18.25 -12.46 24.30
C ARG A 325 -19.25 -12.63 25.46
N SER A 326 -19.45 -11.57 26.27
CA SER A 326 -20.39 -11.59 27.39
C SER A 326 -21.83 -11.21 27.02
N ARG A 327 -22.05 -10.78 25.79
CA ARG A 327 -23.37 -10.42 25.22
C ARG A 327 -24.02 -11.61 24.53
#